data_963f9a03e61a4e1df961ef53db8db0d5
#
_entry.id   963f9a03e61a4e1df961ef53db8db0d5
#
_cell.length_a   1.000
_cell.length_b   1.000
_cell.length_c   1.000
_cell.angle_alpha   90.00
_cell.angle_beta   90.00
_cell.angle_gamma   90.00
#
_symmetry.space_group_name_H-M   'P 1'
#
loop_
_entity.id
_entity.type
_entity.pdbx_description
1 polymer ?
#
loop_
_entity_poly.entity_id
_entity_poly.type
_entity_poly.pdbx_seq_one_letter_code
_entity_poly.pdbx_strand_id
1 'polypeptide(L)' 'MIERFKKKPKDFTYEETISLLSYYGYKVHNKGATSGSRVRFKNEELGIYIDIHRPHLGSIMKEWMVKAIYQHLKSNNLI' A
#
# COMPACT_ATOMS: atom_id res chain seq x y z
N MET A 1 5.94 12.81 -3.42
CA MET A 1 5.47 11.62 -2.72
C MET A 1 6.22 10.35 -3.07
N ILE A 2 6.41 10.08 -4.34
CA ILE A 2 7.09 8.86 -4.76
C ILE A 2 8.54 8.81 -4.31
N GLU A 3 9.24 9.92 -4.43
CA GLU A 3 10.62 9.97 -4.00
C GLU A 3 10.75 9.80 -2.49
N ARG A 4 9.81 10.36 -1.75
CA ARG A 4 9.78 10.17 -0.30
C ARG A 4 9.55 8.69 0.04
N PHE A 5 8.65 8.05 -0.68
CA PHE A 5 8.37 6.63 -0.47
C PHE A 5 9.58 5.75 -0.77
N LYS A 6 10.32 6.06 -1.82
CA LYS A 6 11.51 5.28 -2.19
C LYS A 6 12.57 5.27 -1.11
N LYS A 7 12.58 6.28 -0.27
CA LYS A 7 13.52 6.35 0.85
C LYS A 7 13.06 5.53 2.05
N LYS A 8 11.90 4.90 1.95
CA LYS A 8 11.32 4.06 2.99
C LYS A 8 11.27 4.78 4.33
N PRO A 9 10.54 5.91 4.38
CA PRO A 9 10.49 6.72 5.60
C PRO A 9 9.77 5.98 6.73
N LYS A 10 10.11 6.35 7.94
CA LYS A 10 9.50 5.75 9.12
C LYS A 10 8.17 6.40 9.49
N ASP A 11 7.85 7.51 8.87
CA ASP A 11 6.63 8.26 9.17
C ASP A 11 5.67 8.33 7.99
N PHE A 12 5.72 7.36 7.11
CA PHE A 12 4.81 7.31 5.97
C PHE A 12 3.42 6.97 6.44
N THR A 13 2.43 7.78 6.07
CA THR A 13 1.08 7.61 6.59
C THR A 13 0.25 6.67 5.73
N TYR A 14 -0.85 6.18 6.31
CA TYR A 14 -1.81 5.35 5.58
C TYR A 14 -2.43 6.13 4.42
N GLU A 15 -2.75 7.39 4.65
CA GLU A 15 -3.30 8.24 3.59
C GLU A 15 -2.31 8.42 2.45
N GLU A 16 -1.03 8.58 2.76
CA GLU A 16 -0.01 8.66 1.73
C GLU A 16 0.09 7.35 0.96
N THR A 17 -0.09 6.24 1.65
CA THR A 17 -0.07 4.92 1.02
C THR A 17 -1.21 4.78 0.03
N ILE A 18 -2.42 5.20 0.42
CA ILE A 18 -3.58 5.16 -0.46
C ILE A 18 -3.32 5.99 -1.71
N SER A 19 -2.81 7.21 -1.52
CA SER A 19 -2.51 8.09 -2.65
C SER A 19 -1.45 7.50 -3.56
N LEU A 20 -0.41 6.93 -2.99
CA LEU A 20 0.65 6.30 -3.75
C LEU A 20 0.13 5.15 -4.61
N LEU A 21 -0.64 4.25 -4.01
CA LEU A 21 -1.17 3.10 -4.72
C LEU A 21 -2.18 3.52 -5.78
N SER A 22 -2.98 4.54 -5.47
CA SER A 22 -3.93 5.09 -6.44
C SER A 22 -3.21 5.65 -7.66
N TYR A 23 -2.07 6.28 -7.45
CA TYR A 23 -1.27 6.81 -8.55
C TYR A 23 -0.84 5.68 -9.51
N TYR A 24 -0.57 4.51 -8.99
CA TYR A 24 -0.16 3.36 -9.80
C TYR A 24 -1.34 2.52 -10.30
N GLY A 25 -2.56 3.00 -10.11
CA GLY A 25 -3.74 2.31 -10.63
C GLY A 25 -4.40 1.33 -9.70
N TYR A 26 -4.02 1.33 -8.43
CA TYR A 26 -4.64 0.45 -7.45
C TYR A 26 -5.89 1.09 -6.86
N LYS A 27 -6.86 0.24 -6.53
CA LYS A 27 -8.09 0.68 -5.87
C LYS A 27 -8.35 -0.23 -4.68
N VAL A 28 -8.98 0.32 -3.67
CA VAL A 28 -9.42 -0.49 -2.53
C VAL A 28 -10.41 -1.53 -3.00
N HIS A 29 -10.16 -2.77 -2.66
CA HIS A 29 -11.02 -3.87 -3.03
C HIS A 29 -11.37 -4.66 -1.77
N ASN A 30 -12.37 -4.16 -1.06
CA ASN A 30 -12.80 -4.71 0.22
C ASN A 30 -13.99 -5.63 0.06
N LYS A 31 -13.94 -6.47 -0.94
CA LYS A 31 -15.05 -7.34 -1.20
C LYS A 31 -15.04 -8.51 -0.23
N GLY A 32 -16.13 -8.66 0.47
CA GLY A 32 -16.26 -9.74 1.44
C GLY A 32 -15.70 -9.36 2.78
N ALA A 33 -16.07 -10.12 3.77
CA ALA A 33 -15.63 -9.88 5.11
C ALA A 33 -14.16 -10.21 5.22
N THR A 34 -13.39 -9.21 5.53
CA THR A 34 -12.01 -9.44 5.83
C THR A 34 -11.84 -9.31 7.32
N SER A 35 -10.90 -10.02 7.85
CA SER A 35 -10.64 -9.95 9.26
C SER A 35 -9.89 -8.67 9.59
N GLY A 36 -10.50 -7.88 10.45
CA GLY A 36 -9.79 -6.83 11.13
C GLY A 36 -9.23 -5.74 10.24
N SER A 37 -7.95 -5.54 10.34
CA SER A 37 -7.29 -4.38 9.75
C SER A 37 -6.74 -4.60 8.35
N ARG A 38 -7.03 -5.72 7.74
CA ARG A 38 -6.51 -6.01 6.40
C ARG A 38 -7.34 -5.32 5.33
N VAL A 39 -6.66 -4.66 4.40
CA VAL A 39 -7.30 -4.00 3.28
C VAL A 39 -6.60 -4.45 2.00
N ARG A 40 -7.38 -4.85 1.01
CA ARG A 40 -6.82 -5.26 -0.28
C ARG A 40 -6.85 -4.11 -1.25
N PHE A 41 -5.72 -3.85 -1.89
CA PHE A 41 -5.62 -2.90 -2.99
C PHE A 41 -5.36 -3.69 -4.26
N LYS A 42 -6.23 -3.53 -5.23
CA LYS A 42 -6.15 -4.29 -6.47
C LYS A 42 -5.88 -3.38 -7.66
N ASN A 43 -5.00 -3.83 -8.52
CA ASN A 43 -4.74 -3.19 -9.81
C ASN A 43 -5.36 -4.07 -10.88
N GLU A 44 -6.53 -3.68 -11.36
CA GLU A 44 -7.27 -4.50 -12.32
C GLU A 44 -6.61 -4.53 -13.69
N GLU A 45 -5.95 -3.44 -14.05
CA GLU A 45 -5.26 -3.36 -15.32
C GLU A 45 -4.13 -4.36 -15.42
N LEU A 46 -3.39 -4.54 -14.33
CA LEU A 46 -2.27 -5.47 -14.29
C LEU A 46 -2.64 -6.85 -13.74
N GLY A 47 -3.83 -6.96 -13.19
CA GLY A 47 -4.27 -8.22 -12.61
C GLY A 47 -3.53 -8.62 -11.34
N ILE A 48 -3.07 -7.65 -10.57
CA ILE A 48 -2.31 -7.92 -9.35
C ILE A 48 -2.96 -7.20 -8.17
N TYR A 49 -2.61 -7.64 -6.97
CA TYR A 49 -3.12 -7.00 -5.78
C TYR A 49 -2.10 -7.07 -4.65
N ILE A 50 -2.30 -6.26 -3.63
CA ILE A 50 -1.50 -6.32 -2.41
C ILE A 50 -2.43 -6.12 -1.22
N ASP A 51 -2.22 -6.91 -0.17
CA ASP A 51 -2.96 -6.78 1.08
C ASP A 51 -2.13 -5.95 2.05
N ILE A 52 -2.77 -4.95 2.63
CA ILE A 52 -2.10 -4.00 3.50
C ILE A 52 -2.76 -4.02 4.87
N HIS A 53 -1.95 -3.99 5.91
CA HIS A 53 -2.45 -3.86 7.27
C HIS A 53 -2.65 -2.39 7.58
N ARG A 54 -3.89 -2.02 7.93
CA ARG A 54 -4.21 -0.66 8.32
C ARG A 54 -3.63 -0.40 9.70
N PRO A 55 -3.01 0.78 9.92
CA PRO A 55 -2.48 1.09 11.25
C PRO A 55 -3.60 1.09 12.29
N HIS A 56 -3.29 0.57 13.45
CA HIS A 56 -4.26 0.45 14.53
C HIS A 56 -4.49 1.77 15.26
N LEU A 57 -3.39 2.39 15.63
CA LEU A 57 -3.40 3.65 16.37
C LEU A 57 -2.65 4.67 15.56
N GLY A 58 -3.35 5.75 15.21
CA GLY A 58 -2.76 6.75 14.35
C GLY A 58 -2.73 6.30 12.91
N SER A 59 -2.04 7.04 12.08
CA SER A 59 -2.05 6.81 10.65
C SER A 59 -0.69 6.43 10.07
N ILE A 60 0.29 6.17 10.92
CA ILE A 60 1.66 5.87 10.47
C ILE A 60 1.77 4.39 10.11
N MET A 61 2.24 4.12 8.91
CA MET A 61 2.46 2.75 8.45
C MET A 61 3.70 2.15 9.12
N LYS A 62 3.62 0.88 9.47
CA LYS A 62 4.77 0.20 10.03
C LYS A 62 5.86 0.06 8.98
N GLU A 63 7.10 0.15 9.43
CA GLU A 63 8.25 0.12 8.52
C GLU A 63 8.27 -1.13 7.64
N TRP A 64 7.99 -2.29 8.23
CA TRP A 64 7.99 -3.54 7.45
C TRP A 64 6.93 -3.52 6.35
N MET A 65 5.80 -2.83 6.60
CA MET A 65 4.74 -2.73 5.60
C MET A 65 5.16 -1.83 4.45
N VAL A 66 5.83 -0.72 4.78
CA VAL A 66 6.36 0.18 3.75
C VAL A 66 7.34 -0.57 2.86
N LYS A 67 8.21 -1.36 3.46
CA LYS A 67 9.17 -2.16 2.69
C LYS A 67 8.48 -3.19 1.81
N ALA A 68 7.43 -3.82 2.32
CA ALA A 68 6.68 -4.80 1.54
C ALA A 68 6.01 -4.17 0.33
N ILE A 69 5.44 -2.98 0.52
CA ILE A 69 4.81 -2.25 -0.58
C ILE A 69 5.85 -1.87 -1.63
N TYR A 70 7.02 -1.41 -1.17
CA TYR A 70 8.10 -1.05 -2.08
C TYR A 70 8.52 -2.25 -2.92
N GLN A 71 8.72 -3.40 -2.29
CA GLN A 71 9.12 -4.61 -3.00
C GLN A 71 8.06 -5.06 -3.99
N HIS A 72 6.80 -4.95 -3.61
CA HIS A 72 5.69 -5.29 -4.49
C HIS A 72 5.70 -4.43 -5.75
N LEU A 73 5.84 -3.13 -5.58
CA LEU A 73 5.86 -2.21 -6.71
C LEU A 73 7.09 -2.43 -7.59
N LYS A 74 8.22 -2.68 -6.97
CA LYS A 74 9.46 -2.92 -7.69
C LYS A 74 9.41 -4.23 -8.48
N SER A 75 8.87 -5.27 -7.88
CA SER A 75 8.76 -6.58 -8.53
C SER A 75 7.85 -6.53 -9.74
N ASN A 76 6.92 -5.60 -9.77
CA ASN A 76 6.00 -5.45 -10.89
C ASN A 76 6.41 -4.32 -11.83
N ASN A 77 7.64 -3.85 -11.71
CA ASN A 77 8.21 -2.82 -12.59
C ASN A 77 7.46 -1.49 -12.57
N LEU A 78 6.84 -1.17 -11.44
CA LEU A 78 6.12 0.09 -11.30
C LEU A 78 7.01 1.18 -10.72
N ILE A 79 8.07 0.78 -10.08
CA ILE A 79 8.96 1.71 -9.42
C ILE A 79 10.42 1.37 -9.72
#